data_da15d1e36eda9932f164c2d425503bba
#
_entry.id   da15d1e36eda9932f164c2d425503bba
#
_cell.length_a   1.000
_cell.length_b   1.000
_cell.length_c   1.000
_cell.angle_alpha   90.00
_cell.angle_beta   90.00
_cell.angle_gamma   90.00
#
_symmetry.space_group_name_H-M   'P 1'
#
loop_
_entity.id
_entity.type
_entity.pdbx_description
1 polymer ?
#
loop_
_entity_poly.entity_id
_entity_poly.type
_entity_poly.pdbx_seq_one_letter_code
_entity_poly.pdbx_strand_id
1 'polypeptide(L)'
;HAVGVANGLDALIWIFRAYMELGVMRPGDEVIVPANTYIASILAITENGLVPVPVEPDLRTYQIDDSLIEQAVTPRTRAILIVHLYGQCAYTDRIGQLCRKYGLKLVEDNAQAHGCLYRGRRTGSLGDAAGHSFYPGKNLGALGDAGGVTTDDEKLAATVRALANYGSAKKYVFRYTGRNSRLDEIEAAVLDVKLRHLDADNTRRRTIANYYLSHIDNPKIVLPNVPDSDANVFHIFPIRCADRDALQQYLTENGVQTIIHYPIPPHK
;
A
#
# COMPACT_ATOMS: atom_id res chain seq x y z
N HIS A 1 2.62 9.78 -14.36
CA HIS A 1 2.32 10.98 -13.56
C HIS A 1 2.57 10.69 -12.08
N ALA A 2 3.10 11.69 -11.36
CA ALA A 2 3.20 11.70 -9.92
C ALA A 2 2.54 12.97 -9.36
N VAL A 3 1.75 12.83 -8.29
CA VAL A 3 1.05 13.94 -7.64
C VAL A 3 1.32 13.86 -6.15
N GLY A 4 2.02 14.88 -5.60
CA GLY A 4 2.26 14.99 -4.16
C GLY A 4 0.99 15.36 -3.40
N VAL A 5 0.75 14.69 -2.26
CA VAL A 5 -0.38 14.90 -1.36
C VAL A 5 0.10 14.86 0.10
N ALA A 6 -0.79 15.22 1.04
CA ALA A 6 -0.40 15.42 2.44
C ALA A 6 0.12 14.13 3.13
N ASN A 7 -0.42 12.97 2.81
CA ASN A 7 -0.03 11.69 3.42
C ASN A 7 -0.52 10.50 2.60
N GLY A 8 -0.17 9.29 3.02
CA GLY A 8 -0.55 8.06 2.31
C GLY A 8 -2.04 7.74 2.35
N LEU A 9 -2.74 8.06 3.42
CA LEU A 9 -4.20 7.88 3.49
C LEU A 9 -4.90 8.80 2.49
N ASP A 10 -4.53 10.07 2.46
CA ASP A 10 -5.05 11.03 1.50
C ASP A 10 -4.76 10.60 0.05
N ALA A 11 -3.58 9.99 -0.21
CA ALA A 11 -3.28 9.46 -1.54
C ALA A 11 -4.33 8.45 -2.01
N LEU A 12 -4.70 7.49 -1.17
CA LEU A 12 -5.72 6.48 -1.49
C LEU A 12 -7.12 7.10 -1.55
N ILE A 13 -7.47 7.99 -0.60
CA ILE A 13 -8.75 8.71 -0.61
C ILE A 13 -8.94 9.45 -1.94
N TRP A 14 -7.90 10.19 -2.39
CA TRP A 14 -8.00 10.97 -3.63
C TRP A 14 -8.05 10.12 -4.89
N ILE A 15 -7.44 8.93 -4.91
CA ILE A 15 -7.59 7.98 -6.01
C ILE A 15 -9.06 7.57 -6.15
N PHE A 16 -9.69 7.09 -5.08
CA PHE A 16 -11.09 6.67 -5.11
C PHE A 16 -12.03 7.85 -5.39
N ARG A 17 -11.79 9.00 -4.75
CA ARG A 17 -12.58 10.21 -5.02
C ARG A 17 -12.48 10.64 -6.47
N ALA A 18 -11.30 10.61 -7.06
CA ALA A 18 -11.12 10.97 -8.47
C ALA A 18 -11.85 9.99 -9.40
N TYR A 19 -11.85 8.70 -9.12
CA TYR A 19 -12.66 7.74 -9.87
C TYR A 19 -14.16 8.01 -9.77
N MET A 20 -14.64 8.50 -8.62
CA MET A 20 -16.04 8.90 -8.48
C MET A 20 -16.35 10.16 -9.29
N GLU A 21 -15.50 11.20 -9.24
CA GLU A 21 -15.67 12.43 -10.02
C GLU A 21 -15.59 12.18 -11.55
N LEU A 22 -14.86 11.13 -11.96
CA LEU A 22 -14.76 10.67 -13.34
C LEU A 22 -15.89 9.72 -13.75
N GLY A 23 -16.83 9.41 -12.86
CA GLY A 23 -17.98 8.53 -13.13
C GLY A 23 -17.64 7.04 -13.24
N VAL A 24 -16.46 6.63 -12.79
CA VAL A 24 -16.02 5.21 -12.77
C VAL A 24 -16.63 4.45 -11.59
N MET A 25 -16.80 5.14 -10.46
CA MET A 25 -17.36 4.60 -9.21
C MET A 25 -18.44 5.52 -8.66
N ARG A 26 -19.28 4.99 -7.78
CA ARG A 26 -20.33 5.73 -7.06
C ARG A 26 -20.46 5.19 -5.62
N PRO A 27 -21.04 5.94 -4.68
CA PRO A 27 -21.31 5.46 -3.34
C PRO A 27 -22.06 4.12 -3.35
N GLY A 28 -21.66 3.18 -2.50
CA GLY A 28 -22.20 1.83 -2.43
C GLY A 28 -21.53 0.82 -3.37
N ASP A 29 -20.66 1.24 -4.29
CA ASP A 29 -19.82 0.31 -5.05
C ASP A 29 -18.77 -0.35 -4.13
N GLU A 30 -18.37 -1.57 -4.50
CA GLU A 30 -17.49 -2.42 -3.70
C GLU A 30 -16.04 -2.36 -4.18
N VAL A 31 -15.14 -2.39 -3.19
CA VAL A 31 -13.69 -2.50 -3.40
C VAL A 31 -13.17 -3.70 -2.64
N ILE A 32 -12.64 -4.68 -3.35
CA ILE A 32 -11.96 -5.84 -2.75
C ILE A 32 -10.63 -5.39 -2.15
N VAL A 33 -10.32 -5.82 -0.91
CA VAL A 33 -9.16 -5.38 -0.15
C VAL A 33 -8.67 -6.51 0.77
N PRO A 34 -7.35 -6.65 1.08
CA PRO A 34 -6.90 -7.67 2.01
C PRO A 34 -7.41 -7.44 3.43
N ALA A 35 -7.84 -8.52 4.10
CA ALA A 35 -8.41 -8.49 5.44
C ALA A 35 -7.39 -8.12 6.54
N ASN A 36 -6.08 -8.24 6.27
CA ASN A 36 -4.98 -8.02 7.22
C ASN A 36 -4.21 -6.71 6.99
N THR A 37 -4.77 -5.75 6.25
CA THR A 37 -4.09 -4.49 5.94
C THR A 37 -4.04 -3.53 7.14
N TYR A 38 -3.24 -2.47 7.02
CA TYR A 38 -3.35 -1.31 7.90
C TYR A 38 -4.68 -0.60 7.66
N ILE A 39 -5.27 -0.05 8.73
CA ILE A 39 -6.60 0.57 8.70
C ILE A 39 -6.78 1.64 7.62
N ALA A 40 -5.71 2.32 7.21
CA ALA A 40 -5.75 3.38 6.19
C ALA A 40 -6.34 2.90 4.85
N SER A 41 -6.03 1.67 4.42
CA SER A 41 -6.60 1.11 3.18
C SER A 41 -8.12 0.99 3.26
N ILE A 42 -8.66 0.63 4.43
CA ILE A 42 -10.11 0.51 4.67
C ILE A 42 -10.75 1.90 4.75
N LEU A 43 -10.13 2.83 5.51
CA LEU A 43 -10.63 4.20 5.65
C LEU A 43 -10.72 4.92 4.31
N ALA A 44 -9.74 4.72 3.42
CA ALA A 44 -9.77 5.31 2.09
C ALA A 44 -10.99 4.89 1.26
N ILE A 45 -11.46 3.66 1.44
CA ILE A 45 -12.67 3.13 0.81
C ILE A 45 -13.91 3.75 1.47
N THR A 46 -14.02 3.64 2.79
CA THR A 46 -15.24 4.03 3.54
C THR A 46 -15.46 5.53 3.56
N GLU A 47 -14.43 6.37 3.61
CA GLU A 47 -14.57 7.83 3.53
C GLU A 47 -15.15 8.32 2.19
N ASN A 48 -15.03 7.50 1.14
CA ASN A 48 -15.66 7.76 -0.14
C ASN A 48 -17.08 7.17 -0.26
N GLY A 49 -17.64 6.59 0.81
CA GLY A 49 -18.93 5.92 0.78
C GLY A 49 -18.92 4.62 -0.05
N LEU A 50 -17.74 4.09 -0.35
CA LEU A 50 -17.54 2.79 -0.97
C LEU A 50 -17.57 1.68 0.09
N VAL A 51 -17.79 0.45 -0.33
CA VAL A 51 -17.91 -0.70 0.56
C VAL A 51 -16.66 -1.58 0.47
N PRO A 52 -15.87 -1.71 1.55
CA PRO A 52 -14.74 -2.64 1.56
C PRO A 52 -15.24 -4.08 1.60
N VAL A 53 -14.70 -4.92 0.73
CA VAL A 53 -14.94 -6.37 0.69
C VAL A 53 -13.63 -7.07 1.08
N PRO A 54 -13.45 -7.45 2.36
CA PRO A 54 -12.21 -8.05 2.81
C PRO A 54 -12.06 -9.48 2.28
N VAL A 55 -10.86 -9.79 1.78
CA VAL A 55 -10.44 -11.12 1.34
C VAL A 55 -9.25 -11.56 2.19
N GLU A 56 -9.27 -12.81 2.66
CA GLU A 56 -8.22 -13.36 3.51
C GLU A 56 -6.86 -13.38 2.80
N PRO A 57 -5.76 -13.21 3.55
CA PRO A 57 -4.42 -13.34 3.02
C PRO A 57 -3.97 -14.81 2.91
N ASP A 58 -3.04 -15.08 2.00
CA ASP A 58 -2.23 -16.28 2.04
C ASP A 58 -1.29 -16.22 3.26
N LEU A 59 -1.40 -17.19 4.16
CA LEU A 59 -0.62 -17.24 5.40
C LEU A 59 0.90 -17.40 5.19
N ARG A 60 1.35 -17.75 3.99
CA ARG A 60 2.78 -17.89 3.66
C ARG A 60 3.39 -16.55 3.27
N THR A 61 2.64 -15.73 2.52
CA THR A 61 3.12 -14.47 1.95
C THR A 61 2.59 -13.25 2.69
N TYR A 62 1.49 -13.39 3.43
CA TYR A 62 0.70 -12.32 4.06
C TYR A 62 0.02 -11.36 3.07
N GLN A 63 0.14 -11.63 1.77
CA GLN A 63 -0.54 -10.87 0.74
C GLN A 63 -1.96 -11.40 0.52
N ILE A 64 -2.83 -10.58 -0.08
CA ILE A 64 -4.18 -11.02 -0.44
C ILE A 64 -4.11 -12.36 -1.20
N ASP A 65 -4.92 -13.34 -0.81
CA ASP A 65 -4.99 -14.62 -1.52
C ASP A 65 -5.75 -14.45 -2.83
N ASP A 66 -5.03 -14.44 -3.94
CA ASP A 66 -5.60 -14.22 -5.26
C ASP A 66 -6.55 -15.35 -5.71
N SER A 67 -6.47 -16.52 -5.08
CA SER A 67 -7.39 -17.63 -5.34
C SER A 67 -8.81 -17.38 -4.81
N LEU A 68 -8.93 -16.50 -3.80
CA LEU A 68 -10.19 -16.15 -3.15
C LEU A 68 -10.85 -14.91 -3.74
N ILE A 69 -10.13 -14.10 -4.55
CA ILE A 69 -10.65 -12.83 -5.06
C ILE A 69 -11.87 -13.02 -5.95
N GLU A 70 -11.84 -14.02 -6.85
CA GLU A 70 -12.90 -14.19 -7.85
C GLU A 70 -14.27 -14.44 -7.23
N GLN A 71 -14.34 -15.20 -6.15
CA GLN A 71 -15.60 -15.49 -5.44
C GLN A 71 -16.17 -14.28 -4.69
N ALA A 72 -15.33 -13.25 -4.43
CA ALA A 72 -15.74 -12.00 -3.80
C ALA A 72 -16.26 -10.96 -4.80
N VAL A 73 -16.13 -11.21 -6.12
CA VAL A 73 -16.60 -10.28 -7.16
C VAL A 73 -18.12 -10.34 -7.26
N THR A 74 -18.74 -9.17 -7.18
CA THR A 74 -20.19 -8.98 -7.38
C THR A 74 -20.46 -7.97 -8.50
N PRO A 75 -21.72 -7.80 -8.95
CA PRO A 75 -22.07 -6.74 -9.91
C PRO A 75 -21.77 -5.31 -9.42
N ARG A 76 -21.53 -5.11 -8.12
CA ARG A 76 -21.15 -3.81 -7.54
C ARG A 76 -19.65 -3.61 -7.43
N THR A 77 -18.85 -4.64 -7.59
CA THR A 77 -17.40 -4.54 -7.49
C THR A 77 -16.86 -3.64 -8.60
N ARG A 78 -16.01 -2.66 -8.26
CA ARG A 78 -15.41 -1.72 -9.22
C ARG A 78 -13.90 -1.69 -9.15
N ALA A 79 -13.30 -2.14 -8.03
CA ALA A 79 -11.86 -2.15 -7.89
C ALA A 79 -11.37 -3.30 -7.02
N ILE A 80 -10.10 -3.62 -7.21
CA ILE A 80 -9.28 -4.38 -6.26
C ILE A 80 -8.22 -3.41 -5.75
N LEU A 81 -8.16 -3.23 -4.42
CA LEU A 81 -7.06 -2.55 -3.74
C LEU A 81 -6.12 -3.62 -3.20
N ILE A 82 -4.97 -3.78 -3.83
CA ILE A 82 -3.89 -4.62 -3.29
C ILE A 82 -2.99 -3.79 -2.39
N VAL A 83 -2.48 -4.42 -1.34
CA VAL A 83 -1.54 -3.81 -0.41
C VAL A 83 -0.24 -4.59 -0.46
N HIS A 84 0.87 -3.94 -0.78
CA HIS A 84 2.20 -4.56 -0.76
C HIS A 84 2.72 -4.63 0.67
N LEU A 85 2.04 -5.47 1.47
CA LEU A 85 2.20 -5.50 2.93
C LEU A 85 3.61 -5.96 3.30
N TYR A 86 4.19 -5.30 4.30
CA TYR A 86 5.55 -5.53 4.83
C TYR A 86 6.68 -5.26 3.83
N GLY A 87 6.35 -4.80 2.63
CA GLY A 87 7.31 -4.53 1.55
C GLY A 87 7.40 -5.64 0.52
N GLN A 88 6.53 -6.65 0.58
CA GLN A 88 6.44 -7.71 -0.41
C GLN A 88 5.39 -7.40 -1.46
N CYS A 89 5.71 -7.64 -2.74
CA CYS A 89 4.78 -7.44 -3.84
C CYS A 89 3.56 -8.34 -3.70
N ALA A 90 2.36 -7.73 -3.73
CA ALA A 90 1.07 -8.42 -3.69
C ALA A 90 0.49 -8.70 -5.08
N TYR A 91 1.04 -8.08 -6.12
CA TYR A 91 0.56 -8.27 -7.49
C TYR A 91 0.89 -9.67 -7.99
N THR A 92 -0.09 -10.28 -8.66
CA THR A 92 0.07 -11.53 -9.43
C THR A 92 -0.57 -11.37 -10.82
N ASP A 93 -0.13 -12.19 -11.77
CA ASP A 93 -0.75 -12.21 -13.10
C ASP A 93 -2.26 -12.54 -13.03
N ARG A 94 -2.67 -13.36 -12.04
CA ARG A 94 -4.07 -13.70 -11.79
C ARG A 94 -4.90 -12.48 -11.42
N ILE A 95 -4.39 -11.61 -10.53
CA ILE A 95 -5.06 -10.35 -10.17
C ILE A 95 -5.25 -9.49 -11.41
N GLY A 96 -4.20 -9.32 -12.23
CA GLY A 96 -4.31 -8.58 -13.49
C GLY A 96 -5.32 -9.19 -14.48
N GLN A 97 -5.41 -10.52 -14.54
CA GLN A 97 -6.41 -11.23 -15.38
C GLN A 97 -7.83 -10.99 -14.86
N LEU A 98 -8.06 -11.05 -13.55
CA LEU A 98 -9.35 -10.77 -12.93
C LEU A 98 -9.81 -9.33 -13.18
N CYS A 99 -8.91 -8.35 -13.03
CA CYS A 99 -9.21 -6.96 -13.36
C CYS A 99 -9.68 -6.80 -14.81
N ARG A 100 -8.97 -7.41 -15.77
CA ARG A 100 -9.38 -7.38 -17.19
C ARG A 100 -10.70 -8.12 -17.43
N LYS A 101 -10.89 -9.29 -16.82
CA LYS A 101 -12.10 -10.12 -16.99
C LYS A 101 -13.37 -9.40 -16.54
N TYR A 102 -13.29 -8.67 -15.42
CA TYR A 102 -14.45 -8.04 -14.80
C TYR A 102 -14.48 -6.51 -14.99
N GLY A 103 -13.53 -5.94 -15.73
CA GLY A 103 -13.45 -4.49 -15.96
C GLY A 103 -13.17 -3.69 -14.66
N LEU A 104 -12.42 -4.27 -13.72
CA LEU A 104 -12.13 -3.66 -12.43
C LEU A 104 -10.89 -2.78 -12.51
N LYS A 105 -10.87 -1.70 -11.71
CA LYS A 105 -9.68 -0.91 -11.47
C LYS A 105 -8.75 -1.63 -10.50
N LEU A 106 -7.45 -1.61 -10.79
CA LEU A 106 -6.42 -2.08 -9.88
C LEU A 106 -5.75 -0.89 -9.20
N VAL A 107 -5.95 -0.77 -7.90
CA VAL A 107 -5.29 0.25 -7.07
C VAL A 107 -4.24 -0.42 -6.19
N GLU A 108 -3.05 0.17 -6.10
CA GLU A 108 -1.97 -0.31 -5.25
C GLU A 108 -1.84 0.57 -4.01
N ASP A 109 -1.88 0.00 -2.81
CA ASP A 109 -1.32 0.62 -1.62
C ASP A 109 0.17 0.26 -1.56
N ASN A 110 1.01 1.21 -1.98
CA ASN A 110 2.45 1.05 -2.06
C ASN A 110 3.19 1.67 -0.86
N ALA A 111 2.47 1.95 0.23
CA ALA A 111 3.01 2.64 1.41
C ALA A 111 4.18 1.90 2.08
N GLN A 112 4.32 0.60 1.88
CA GLN A 112 5.36 -0.23 2.49
C GLN A 112 6.36 -0.83 1.48
N ALA A 113 6.23 -0.53 0.17
CA ALA A 113 6.98 -1.25 -0.85
C ALA A 113 7.74 -0.35 -1.84
N HIS A 114 8.20 0.83 -1.39
CA HIS A 114 8.99 1.72 -2.24
C HIS A 114 10.26 1.02 -2.76
N GLY A 115 10.38 0.94 -4.08
CA GLY A 115 11.51 0.29 -4.75
C GLY A 115 11.38 -1.21 -4.95
N CYS A 116 10.29 -1.83 -4.49
CA CYS A 116 9.98 -3.24 -4.74
C CYS A 116 9.76 -3.49 -6.25
N LEU A 117 10.13 -4.66 -6.74
CA LEU A 117 10.02 -5.03 -8.14
C LEU A 117 9.12 -6.24 -8.34
N TYR A 118 8.36 -6.24 -9.42
CA TYR A 118 7.69 -7.40 -9.96
C TYR A 118 8.15 -7.59 -11.42
N ARG A 119 8.97 -8.62 -11.68
CA ARG A 119 9.53 -8.91 -13.00
C ARG A 119 10.15 -7.66 -13.65
N GLY A 120 10.96 -6.93 -12.90
CA GLY A 120 11.66 -5.72 -13.34
C GLY A 120 10.81 -4.44 -13.39
N ARG A 121 9.52 -4.47 -13.07
CA ARG A 121 8.67 -3.29 -12.95
C ARG A 121 8.49 -2.90 -11.48
N ARG A 122 8.56 -1.62 -11.18
CA ARG A 122 8.35 -1.11 -9.82
C ARG A 122 6.90 -1.27 -9.38
N THR A 123 6.67 -1.72 -8.14
CA THR A 123 5.37 -1.55 -7.48
C THR A 123 5.02 -0.07 -7.42
N GLY A 124 3.72 0.23 -7.46
CA GLY A 124 3.23 1.60 -7.68
C GLY A 124 3.10 1.98 -9.16
N SER A 125 3.42 1.05 -10.08
CA SER A 125 3.20 1.20 -11.53
C SER A 125 2.63 -0.06 -12.18
N LEU A 126 2.13 -1.00 -11.36
CA LEU A 126 1.60 -2.28 -11.84
C LEU A 126 0.10 -2.20 -12.12
N GLY A 127 -0.62 -1.38 -11.35
CA GLY A 127 -2.06 -1.13 -11.48
C GLY A 127 -2.40 0.15 -12.24
N ASP A 128 -3.68 0.56 -12.17
CA ASP A 128 -4.19 1.81 -12.76
C ASP A 128 -3.73 3.05 -11.98
N ALA A 129 -3.58 2.92 -10.66
CA ALA A 129 -3.09 3.98 -9.77
C ALA A 129 -2.49 3.39 -8.50
N ALA A 130 -1.60 4.12 -7.86
CA ALA A 130 -1.04 3.74 -6.57
C ALA A 130 -0.97 4.91 -5.60
N GLY A 131 -1.26 4.62 -4.32
CA GLY A 131 -1.03 5.52 -3.19
C GLY A 131 0.29 5.21 -2.49
N HIS A 132 1.03 6.24 -2.15
CA HIS A 132 2.32 6.17 -1.47
C HIS A 132 2.27 6.95 -0.17
N SER A 133 2.84 6.38 0.90
CA SER A 133 3.07 7.08 2.16
C SER A 133 4.56 7.33 2.30
N PHE A 134 4.93 8.57 2.55
CA PHE A 134 6.30 8.94 2.86
C PHE A 134 6.48 9.31 4.35
N TYR A 135 5.64 8.74 5.23
CA TYR A 135 5.83 8.86 6.67
C TYR A 135 7.29 8.51 7.06
N PRO A 136 7.91 9.19 8.05
CA PRO A 136 9.35 9.04 8.34
C PRO A 136 9.87 7.62 8.50
N GLY A 137 9.04 6.69 9.00
CA GLY A 137 9.40 5.27 9.17
C GLY A 137 9.35 4.43 7.90
N LYS A 138 8.92 4.98 6.75
CA LYS A 138 8.85 4.24 5.48
C LYS A 138 10.23 4.09 4.84
N ASN A 139 10.37 3.09 3.94
CA ASN A 139 11.63 2.88 3.20
C ASN A 139 12.08 4.14 2.46
N LEU A 140 11.12 4.88 1.90
CA LEU A 140 11.30 6.24 1.43
C LEU A 140 10.46 7.15 2.34
N GLY A 141 11.07 7.67 3.41
CA GLY A 141 10.40 8.50 4.40
C GLY A 141 10.89 9.96 4.35
N ALA A 142 9.95 10.90 4.43
CA ALA A 142 10.18 12.33 4.61
C ALA A 142 10.57 12.63 6.09
N LEU A 143 10.59 13.89 6.49
CA LEU A 143 10.83 14.30 7.89
C LEU A 143 9.52 14.41 8.70
N GLY A 144 8.38 14.43 8.00
CA GLY A 144 7.04 14.47 8.57
C GLY A 144 6.06 13.68 7.71
N ASP A 145 4.76 13.98 7.85
CA ASP A 145 3.74 13.38 6.99
C ASP A 145 3.89 13.85 5.54
N ALA A 146 3.88 12.89 4.64
CA ALA A 146 3.95 13.13 3.20
C ALA A 146 3.36 11.93 2.45
N GLY A 147 2.85 12.17 1.26
CA GLY A 147 2.30 11.13 0.39
C GLY A 147 2.35 11.49 -1.08
N GLY A 148 1.97 10.55 -1.92
CA GLY A 148 1.91 10.75 -3.35
C GLY A 148 0.99 9.75 -4.04
N VAL A 149 0.53 10.13 -5.21
CA VAL A 149 -0.22 9.26 -6.12
C VAL A 149 0.57 9.09 -7.39
N THR A 150 0.70 7.86 -7.88
CA THR A 150 1.25 7.56 -9.21
C THR A 150 0.19 6.91 -10.09
N THR A 151 0.14 7.28 -11.36
CA THR A 151 -0.78 6.74 -12.36
C THR A 151 -0.29 7.08 -13.77
N ASP A 152 -0.64 6.26 -14.76
CA ASP A 152 -0.43 6.57 -16.17
C ASP A 152 -1.63 7.32 -16.78
N ASP A 153 -2.77 7.42 -16.07
CA ASP A 153 -3.96 8.14 -16.51
C ASP A 153 -3.84 9.65 -16.20
N GLU A 154 -3.67 10.45 -17.25
CA GLU A 154 -3.56 11.90 -17.15
C GLU A 154 -4.81 12.55 -16.56
N LYS A 155 -6.02 12.03 -16.86
CA LYS A 155 -7.27 12.59 -16.33
C LYS A 155 -7.38 12.31 -14.84
N LEU A 156 -7.02 11.11 -14.40
CA LEU A 156 -6.97 10.76 -12.98
C LEU A 156 -5.97 11.67 -12.25
N ALA A 157 -4.75 11.81 -12.77
CA ALA A 157 -3.71 12.65 -12.18
C ALA A 157 -4.15 14.13 -12.06
N ALA A 158 -4.77 14.68 -13.10
CA ALA A 158 -5.29 16.04 -13.09
C ALA A 158 -6.42 16.22 -12.07
N THR A 159 -7.32 15.22 -11.95
CA THR A 159 -8.42 15.25 -10.98
C THR A 159 -7.90 15.15 -9.55
N VAL A 160 -6.97 14.25 -9.26
CA VAL A 160 -6.30 14.15 -7.95
C VAL A 160 -5.62 15.47 -7.58
N ARG A 161 -4.87 16.08 -8.51
CA ARG A 161 -4.19 17.38 -8.27
C ARG A 161 -5.18 18.47 -7.93
N ALA A 162 -6.33 18.51 -8.60
CA ALA A 162 -7.38 19.50 -8.31
C ALA A 162 -8.01 19.22 -6.92
N LEU A 163 -8.39 17.97 -6.63
CA LEU A 163 -8.99 17.57 -5.35
C LEU A 163 -8.08 17.88 -4.16
N ALA A 164 -6.78 17.59 -4.26
CA ALA A 164 -5.78 17.87 -3.24
C ALA A 164 -5.50 19.37 -3.06
N ASN A 165 -5.99 20.22 -3.95
CA ASN A 165 -5.87 21.68 -3.91
C ASN A 165 -7.25 22.37 -3.91
N TYR A 166 -8.07 22.09 -2.89
CA TYR A 166 -9.41 22.65 -2.69
C TYR A 166 -10.41 22.38 -3.84
N GLY A 167 -10.13 21.44 -4.73
CA GLY A 167 -10.95 21.18 -5.93
C GLY A 167 -10.67 22.17 -7.09
N SER A 168 -9.57 22.92 -7.01
CA SER A 168 -9.21 23.97 -7.96
C SER A 168 -8.50 23.42 -9.18
N ALA A 169 -9.18 23.41 -10.32
CA ALA A 169 -8.57 23.10 -11.62
C ALA A 169 -7.78 24.28 -12.20
N LYS A 170 -8.15 25.52 -11.85
CA LYS A 170 -7.52 26.78 -12.23
C LYS A 170 -7.68 27.78 -11.08
N LYS A 171 -6.74 28.71 -10.91
CA LYS A 171 -6.77 29.71 -9.83
C LYS A 171 -8.18 30.32 -9.69
N TYR A 172 -8.78 30.18 -8.50
CA TYR A 172 -10.13 30.63 -8.13
C TYR A 172 -11.29 29.94 -8.89
N VAL A 173 -11.03 28.85 -9.64
CA VAL A 173 -12.08 28.06 -10.30
C VAL A 173 -12.11 26.68 -9.63
N PHE A 174 -13.12 26.47 -8.79
CA PHE A 174 -13.30 25.24 -8.01
C PHE A 174 -14.30 24.33 -8.73
N ARG A 175 -13.80 23.24 -9.28
CA ARG A 175 -14.61 22.29 -10.05
C ARG A 175 -15.14 21.15 -9.17
N TYR A 176 -14.38 20.82 -8.12
CA TYR A 176 -14.67 19.70 -7.23
C TYR A 176 -14.73 20.19 -5.78
N THR A 177 -15.35 19.39 -4.91
CA THR A 177 -15.22 19.56 -3.45
C THR A 177 -13.94 18.88 -2.99
N GLY A 178 -12.88 19.65 -2.84
CA GLY A 178 -11.56 19.17 -2.43
C GLY A 178 -11.13 19.71 -1.06
N ARG A 179 -9.90 19.38 -0.67
CA ARG A 179 -9.26 19.84 0.58
C ARG A 179 -7.87 20.40 0.30
N ASN A 180 -7.27 21.04 1.30
CA ASN A 180 -5.83 21.29 1.32
C ASN A 180 -5.13 19.97 1.71
N SER A 181 -4.57 19.29 0.73
CA SER A 181 -3.91 18.00 0.90
C SER A 181 -2.70 17.93 -0.04
N ARG A 182 -1.76 18.84 0.16
CA ARG A 182 -0.57 18.98 -0.69
C ARG A 182 0.64 18.37 0.02
N LEU A 183 1.60 17.91 -0.76
CA LEU A 183 2.94 17.62 -0.27
C LEU A 183 3.68 18.95 -0.05
N ASP A 184 4.25 19.15 1.12
CA ASP A 184 5.08 20.31 1.41
C ASP A 184 6.38 20.28 0.60
N GLU A 185 6.81 21.43 0.11
CA GLU A 185 7.99 21.56 -0.75
C GLU A 185 9.28 21.17 -0.03
N ILE A 186 9.35 21.40 1.30
CA ILE A 186 10.48 20.98 2.13
C ILE A 186 10.55 19.46 2.17
N GLU A 187 9.41 18.79 2.37
CA GLU A 187 9.35 17.32 2.38
C GLU A 187 9.68 16.74 0.99
N ALA A 188 9.22 17.38 -0.07
CA ALA A 188 9.57 17.00 -1.44
C ALA A 188 11.08 17.10 -1.69
N ALA A 189 11.75 18.14 -1.21
CA ALA A 189 13.19 18.31 -1.33
C ALA A 189 13.97 17.22 -0.56
N VAL A 190 13.52 16.87 0.64
CA VAL A 190 14.08 15.76 1.42
C VAL A 190 13.92 14.43 0.68
N LEU A 191 12.73 14.19 0.12
CA LEU A 191 12.44 12.97 -0.64
C LEU A 191 13.31 12.86 -1.90
N ASP A 192 13.57 13.96 -2.62
CA ASP A 192 14.47 13.95 -3.78
C ASP A 192 15.89 13.48 -3.41
N VAL A 193 16.41 13.91 -2.28
CA VAL A 193 17.70 13.46 -1.78
C VAL A 193 17.67 11.98 -1.41
N LYS A 194 16.67 11.57 -0.62
CA LYS A 194 16.57 10.18 -0.11
C LYS A 194 16.26 9.17 -1.20
N LEU A 195 15.51 9.55 -2.23
CA LEU A 195 15.17 8.67 -3.36
C LEU A 195 16.41 8.14 -4.07
N ARG A 196 17.50 8.93 -4.14
CA ARG A 196 18.76 8.53 -4.76
C ARG A 196 19.48 7.41 -4.00
N HIS A 197 19.16 7.21 -2.73
CA HIS A 197 19.74 6.18 -1.85
C HIS A 197 18.82 4.97 -1.67
N LEU A 198 17.55 5.04 -2.09
CA LEU A 198 16.52 4.03 -1.83
C LEU A 198 16.93 2.62 -2.22
N ASP A 199 17.54 2.44 -3.40
CA ASP A 199 17.93 1.10 -3.89
C ASP A 199 19.07 0.50 -3.05
N ALA A 200 20.03 1.33 -2.62
CA ALA A 200 21.11 0.91 -1.72
C ALA A 200 20.57 0.53 -0.34
N ASP A 201 19.65 1.32 0.20
CA ASP A 201 19.00 1.06 1.50
C ASP A 201 18.16 -0.22 1.44
N ASN A 202 17.40 -0.43 0.37
CA ASN A 202 16.64 -1.66 0.16
C ASN A 202 17.57 -2.88 0.01
N THR A 203 18.71 -2.74 -0.65
CA THR A 203 19.72 -3.80 -0.75
C THR A 203 20.26 -4.15 0.65
N ARG A 204 20.52 -3.16 1.50
CA ARG A 204 20.93 -3.39 2.88
C ARG A 204 19.85 -4.11 3.69
N ARG A 205 18.58 -3.73 3.53
CA ARG A 205 17.44 -4.42 4.18
C ARG A 205 17.35 -5.90 3.75
N ARG A 206 17.51 -6.18 2.44
CA ARG A 206 17.56 -7.58 1.94
C ARG A 206 18.72 -8.36 2.52
N THR A 207 19.91 -7.76 2.65
CA THR A 207 21.07 -8.40 3.29
C THR A 207 20.77 -8.81 4.73
N ILE A 208 20.15 -7.92 5.51
CA ILE A 208 19.76 -8.20 6.90
C ILE A 208 18.68 -9.29 6.95
N ALA A 209 17.68 -9.20 6.09
CA ALA A 209 16.61 -10.19 6.03
C ALA A 209 17.13 -11.59 5.64
N ASN A 210 18.03 -11.67 4.67
CA ASN A 210 18.67 -12.93 4.28
C ASN A 210 19.50 -13.52 5.41
N TYR A 211 20.17 -12.67 6.21
CA TYR A 211 20.85 -13.13 7.40
C TYR A 211 19.88 -13.76 8.40
N TYR A 212 18.74 -13.14 8.68
CA TYR A 212 17.72 -13.71 9.55
C TYR A 212 17.15 -15.02 8.99
N LEU A 213 16.82 -15.05 7.69
CA LEU A 213 16.29 -16.25 7.03
C LEU A 213 17.23 -17.45 7.10
N SER A 214 18.55 -17.23 7.09
CA SER A 214 19.56 -18.27 7.11
C SER A 214 20.05 -18.67 8.51
N HIS A 215 19.80 -17.86 9.54
CA HIS A 215 20.34 -18.10 10.90
C HIS A 215 19.26 -18.32 11.96
N ILE A 216 18.02 -18.00 11.72
CA ILE A 216 16.94 -18.33 12.64
C ILE A 216 16.50 -19.78 12.35
N ASP A 217 17.03 -20.70 13.14
CA ASP A 217 16.69 -22.13 13.10
C ASP A 217 15.97 -22.49 14.41
N ASN A 218 14.68 -22.13 14.49
CA ASN A 218 13.85 -22.46 15.65
C ASN A 218 12.49 -22.94 15.17
N PRO A 219 12.10 -24.20 15.47
CA PRO A 219 10.86 -24.81 14.98
C PRO A 219 9.58 -24.11 15.49
N LYS A 220 9.68 -23.25 16.53
CA LYS A 220 8.56 -22.44 17.03
C LYS A 220 8.35 -21.17 16.23
N ILE A 221 9.32 -20.76 15.39
CA ILE A 221 9.28 -19.54 14.62
C ILE A 221 8.95 -19.85 13.17
N VAL A 222 7.89 -19.25 12.66
CA VAL A 222 7.56 -19.31 11.23
C VAL A 222 8.10 -18.06 10.56
N LEU A 223 9.08 -18.23 9.68
CA LEU A 223 9.70 -17.17 8.90
C LEU A 223 8.84 -16.81 7.69
N PRO A 224 8.95 -15.57 7.15
CA PRO A 224 8.23 -15.19 5.95
C PRO A 224 8.71 -16.00 4.73
N ASN A 225 7.78 -16.36 3.86
CA ASN A 225 8.13 -16.97 2.57
C ASN A 225 8.43 -15.84 1.56
N VAL A 226 9.64 -15.87 1.02
CA VAL A 226 10.15 -14.87 0.06
C VAL A 226 10.56 -15.60 -1.23
N PRO A 227 9.60 -15.87 -2.14
CA PRO A 227 9.88 -16.63 -3.35
C PRO A 227 10.79 -15.89 -4.33
N ASP A 228 10.80 -14.55 -4.29
CA ASP A 228 11.64 -13.69 -5.11
C ASP A 228 12.20 -12.55 -4.25
N SER A 229 13.53 -12.45 -4.15
CA SER A 229 14.20 -11.44 -3.34
C SER A 229 13.94 -10.01 -3.82
N ASP A 230 13.77 -9.79 -5.12
CA ASP A 230 13.51 -8.48 -5.69
C ASP A 230 12.07 -8.02 -5.48
N ALA A 231 11.17 -8.98 -5.30
CA ALA A 231 9.78 -8.74 -4.95
C ALA A 231 9.54 -8.45 -3.46
N ASN A 232 10.60 -8.15 -2.69
CA ASN A 232 10.49 -7.73 -1.29
C ASN A 232 11.57 -6.69 -0.95
N VAL A 233 11.17 -5.61 -0.28
CA VAL A 233 12.07 -4.56 0.23
C VAL A 233 12.14 -4.55 1.76
N PHE A 234 11.52 -5.51 2.42
CA PHE A 234 11.55 -5.72 3.87
C PHE A 234 11.36 -4.43 4.66
N HIS A 235 10.25 -3.74 4.38
CA HIS A 235 9.81 -2.65 5.26
C HIS A 235 9.70 -3.16 6.69
N ILE A 236 9.14 -4.35 6.85
CA ILE A 236 9.08 -5.12 8.08
C ILE A 236 9.57 -6.55 7.79
N PHE A 237 10.26 -7.16 8.73
CA PHE A 237 10.56 -8.59 8.72
C PHE A 237 9.58 -9.30 9.66
N PRO A 238 8.44 -9.80 9.16
CA PRO A 238 7.42 -10.42 9.99
C PRO A 238 7.80 -11.86 10.34
N ILE A 239 7.56 -12.26 11.57
CA ILE A 239 7.62 -13.67 12.00
C ILE A 239 6.30 -14.06 12.65
N ARG A 240 5.97 -15.34 12.68
CA ARG A 240 4.83 -15.88 13.43
C ARG A 240 5.29 -16.89 14.46
N CYS A 241 4.63 -16.88 15.61
CA CYS A 241 4.85 -17.82 16.70
C CYS A 241 3.51 -18.09 17.40
N ALA A 242 3.29 -19.31 17.86
CA ALA A 242 2.08 -19.65 18.62
C ALA A 242 2.01 -18.88 19.95
N ASP A 243 3.15 -18.78 20.65
CA ASP A 243 3.28 -18.08 21.93
C ASP A 243 3.85 -16.68 21.70
N ARG A 244 3.16 -15.86 20.87
CA ARG A 244 3.62 -14.57 20.42
C ARG A 244 3.99 -13.62 21.56
N ASP A 245 3.12 -13.52 22.56
CA ASP A 245 3.29 -12.55 23.65
C ASP A 245 4.46 -12.95 24.56
N ALA A 246 4.64 -14.24 24.82
CA ALA A 246 5.80 -14.76 25.55
C ALA A 246 7.11 -14.53 24.77
N LEU A 247 7.09 -14.71 23.45
CA LEU A 247 8.25 -14.41 22.60
C LEU A 247 8.58 -12.92 22.61
N GLN A 248 7.59 -12.06 22.52
CA GLN A 248 7.78 -10.59 22.57
C GLN A 248 8.41 -10.16 23.90
N GLN A 249 7.91 -10.69 25.02
CA GLN A 249 8.45 -10.42 26.34
C GLN A 249 9.92 -10.87 26.43
N TYR A 250 10.21 -12.12 26.03
CA TYR A 250 11.57 -12.66 26.04
C TYR A 250 12.53 -11.82 25.20
N LEU A 251 12.15 -11.41 24.00
CA LEU A 251 12.97 -10.58 23.12
C LEU A 251 13.23 -9.21 23.75
N THR A 252 12.22 -8.60 24.37
CA THR A 252 12.34 -7.32 25.05
C THR A 252 13.33 -7.40 26.23
N GLU A 253 13.24 -8.44 27.06
CA GLU A 253 14.14 -8.70 28.18
C GLU A 253 15.60 -8.93 27.73
N ASN A 254 15.79 -9.37 26.48
CA ASN A 254 17.09 -9.55 25.84
C ASN A 254 17.51 -8.40 24.93
N GLY A 255 16.85 -7.23 25.02
CA GLY A 255 17.24 -6.01 24.31
C GLY A 255 16.80 -5.94 22.84
N VAL A 256 15.89 -6.84 22.40
CA VAL A 256 15.35 -6.85 21.04
C VAL A 256 13.93 -6.30 21.05
N GLN A 257 13.74 -5.13 20.45
CA GLN A 257 12.42 -4.51 20.32
C GLN A 257 11.61 -5.14 19.18
N THR A 258 10.33 -5.39 19.46
CA THR A 258 9.39 -5.92 18.46
C THR A 258 8.05 -5.20 18.53
N ILE A 259 7.32 -5.18 17.41
CA ILE A 259 5.98 -4.58 17.31
C ILE A 259 5.05 -5.57 16.60
N ILE A 260 3.81 -5.65 17.07
CA ILE A 260 2.79 -6.49 16.44
C ILE A 260 2.09 -5.70 15.32
N HIS A 261 2.14 -6.21 14.10
CA HIS A 261 1.49 -5.65 12.92
C HIS A 261 0.49 -6.65 12.31
N TYR A 262 -0.84 -6.59 12.60
CA TYR A 262 -1.47 -5.62 13.51
C TYR A 262 -2.25 -6.41 14.57
N PRO A 263 -2.43 -5.92 15.80
CA PRO A 263 -3.03 -6.71 16.88
C PRO A 263 -4.52 -6.99 16.67
N ILE A 264 -5.21 -6.08 15.98
CA ILE A 264 -6.63 -6.17 15.67
C ILE A 264 -6.80 -5.98 14.16
N PRO A 265 -7.42 -6.93 13.46
CA PRO A 265 -7.70 -6.75 12.04
C PRO A 265 -8.77 -5.67 11.81
N PRO A 266 -8.70 -4.91 10.70
CA PRO A 266 -9.51 -3.69 10.51
C PRO A 266 -11.02 -3.93 10.38
N HIS A 267 -11.46 -5.18 10.24
CA HIS A 267 -12.87 -5.56 10.19
C HIS A 267 -13.47 -5.92 11.59
N LYS A 268 -12.70 -5.81 12.65
CA LYS A 268 -13.05 -6.01 14.06
C LYS A 268 -12.75 -4.72 14.83
#